data_f2dd451273f3fa0bbcad3581c0e38fb2
#
_entry.id   f2dd451273f3fa0bbcad3581c0e38fb2
#
_cell.length_a   1.000
_cell.length_b   1.000
_cell.length_c   1.000
_cell.angle_alpha   90.00
_cell.angle_beta   90.00
_cell.angle_gamma   90.00
#
_symmetry.space_group_name_H-M   'P 1'
#
loop_
_entity.id
_entity.type
_entity.pdbx_description
1 polymer ?
#
loop_
_entity_poly.entity_id
_entity_poly.type
_entity_poly.pdbx_seq_one_letter_code
_entity_poly.pdbx_strand_id
1 'polypeptide(L)'
;MKTLRLLLVALLFAGTASAQHHTRKARSGDYAPTVYLISAHQIDTLYNTPNAALQAALRNQQTVANAIEDYIVTQRQGNRQAIKPQFIFATRNNKFSFSIGGFVTLRTAYDFEGSVSGGLDFVPYNIPVPGTFATKQRLSMDATTSRINLKAITNTRALGRVVIFMDMDFRGGGESSYTARLRTAYVTFKGLTIGRDVTTFCDLQAAPATIDFQGPNAYNFNFTPMIRYEVPFAHHHMTFGVAAELPGVSGTYDEHFASMPQRMPDFPMYLQYAWGAKRDSHIRLSGVVRNMYMRNLRTDKDTSLLGWGAQMSGTIKFCRWFQLFMNGVYGEGITPYIQDLTGSGLDFTPNPTNAEQIQTMPMWGYQAAGQFNLSPRLFLSGGYSSVYVEQKHGAYSTDEYKQGKYIFGNIFYSLTPRCQIAAEYLYGTRQNMDKVENHANRVNVMLQYNF
;
A
#
# COMPACT_ATOMS: atom_id res chain seq x y z
N MET A 1 -13.23 -34.53 21.68
CA MET A 1 -13.64 -33.09 21.56
C MET A 1 -13.46 -32.25 22.82
N LYS A 2 -13.48 -32.80 24.02
CA LYS A 2 -13.24 -32.02 25.28
C LYS A 2 -11.76 -31.70 25.55
N THR A 3 -10.83 -32.55 25.09
CA THR A 3 -9.38 -32.35 25.25
C THR A 3 -8.79 -31.26 24.36
N LEU A 4 -9.37 -31.02 23.16
CA LEU A 4 -8.91 -29.97 22.26
C LEU A 4 -9.28 -28.54 22.74
N ARG A 5 -10.39 -28.41 23.47
CA ARG A 5 -10.80 -27.13 24.07
C ARG A 5 -9.91 -26.71 25.26
N LEU A 6 -9.39 -27.67 26.00
CA LEU A 6 -8.47 -27.42 27.11
C LEU A 6 -7.07 -26.99 26.61
N LEU A 7 -6.61 -27.50 25.47
CA LEU A 7 -5.31 -27.11 24.88
C LEU A 7 -5.35 -25.68 24.33
N LEU A 8 -6.44 -25.25 23.72
CA LEU A 8 -6.58 -23.89 23.22
C LEU A 8 -6.68 -22.85 24.36
N VAL A 9 -7.33 -23.19 25.47
CA VAL A 9 -7.43 -22.36 26.66
C VAL A 9 -6.07 -22.30 27.39
N ALA A 10 -5.32 -23.40 27.44
CA ALA A 10 -4.00 -23.44 28.05
C ALA A 10 -2.95 -22.59 27.29
N LEU A 11 -3.01 -22.54 25.95
CA LEU A 11 -2.16 -21.67 25.13
C LEU A 11 -2.49 -20.19 25.29
N LEU A 12 -3.74 -19.84 25.56
CA LEU A 12 -4.15 -18.45 25.84
C LEU A 12 -3.73 -17.99 27.26
N PHE A 13 -3.60 -18.90 28.22
CA PHE A 13 -3.17 -18.55 29.58
C PHE A 13 -1.66 -18.63 29.79
N ALA A 14 -0.91 -19.43 29.02
CA ALA A 14 0.54 -19.49 29.13
C ALA A 14 1.24 -18.19 28.70
N GLY A 15 0.61 -17.37 27.84
CA GLY A 15 1.10 -16.04 27.46
C GLY A 15 0.93 -14.96 28.53
N THR A 16 0.13 -15.19 29.58
CA THR A 16 -0.14 -14.17 30.60
C THR A 16 0.70 -14.33 31.86
N ALA A 17 1.34 -15.49 32.07
CA ALA A 17 2.10 -15.77 33.31
C ALA A 17 3.51 -15.17 33.33
N SER A 18 4.09 -14.76 32.19
CA SER A 18 5.41 -14.13 32.15
C SER A 18 5.42 -12.61 32.24
N ALA A 19 4.24 -11.98 32.33
CA ALA A 19 4.08 -10.52 32.36
C ALA A 19 3.84 -9.93 33.77
N GLN A 20 3.93 -10.74 34.83
CA GLN A 20 3.48 -10.32 36.17
C GLN A 20 4.58 -9.83 37.13
N HIS A 21 5.76 -9.51 36.67
CA HIS A 21 6.75 -8.85 37.53
C HIS A 21 7.25 -7.55 36.91
N HIS A 22 6.42 -6.50 36.97
CA HIS A 22 6.75 -5.09 37.22
C HIS A 22 5.50 -4.25 37.09
N THR A 23 4.68 -4.24 38.16
CA THR A 23 3.56 -3.33 38.31
C THR A 23 4.05 -1.94 38.67
N ARG A 24 4.32 -1.11 37.68
CA ARG A 24 4.04 0.32 37.75
C ARG A 24 2.89 0.59 36.78
N LYS A 25 1.81 1.20 37.28
CA LYS A 25 0.65 1.62 36.53
C LYS A 25 1.10 2.44 35.31
N ALA A 26 1.36 1.80 34.19
CA ALA A 26 1.47 2.47 32.90
C ALA A 26 0.04 2.86 32.49
N ARG A 27 -0.22 4.15 32.34
CA ARG A 27 -1.42 4.67 31.71
C ARG A 27 -1.50 4.03 30.31
N SER A 28 -2.66 3.50 30.00
CA SER A 28 -2.97 2.86 28.71
C SER A 28 -2.58 3.77 27.54
N GLY A 29 -1.66 3.33 26.69
CA GLY A 29 -1.54 3.93 25.38
C GLY A 29 -0.19 3.88 24.68
N ASP A 30 0.92 4.04 25.33
CA ASP A 30 2.19 4.21 24.63
C ASP A 30 3.26 3.20 25.06
N TYR A 31 3.37 2.11 24.31
CA TYR A 31 4.62 1.37 24.30
C TYR A 31 5.66 2.24 23.56
N ALA A 32 6.52 2.89 24.32
CA ALA A 32 7.65 3.61 23.77
C ALA A 32 8.54 2.63 22.99
N PRO A 33 9.08 3.01 21.83
CA PRO A 33 10.07 2.20 21.12
C PRO A 33 11.30 2.02 21.99
N THR A 34 11.92 0.84 21.93
CA THR A 34 13.20 0.62 22.59
C THR A 34 14.30 1.26 21.78
N VAL A 35 15.02 2.22 22.36
CA VAL A 35 16.14 2.91 21.71
C VAL A 35 17.44 2.43 22.35
N TYR A 36 18.29 1.84 21.51
CA TYR A 36 19.63 1.42 21.89
C TYR A 36 20.64 2.49 21.47
N LEU A 37 21.41 3.02 22.42
CA LEU A 37 22.46 4.00 22.13
C LEU A 37 23.75 3.26 21.80
N ILE A 38 24.24 3.44 20.58
CA ILE A 38 25.52 2.90 20.13
C ILE A 38 26.57 4.02 20.18
N SER A 39 27.61 3.84 20.99
CA SER A 39 28.78 4.72 21.02
C SER A 39 29.83 4.21 20.05
N ALA A 40 30.23 5.04 19.07
CA ALA A 40 31.33 4.72 18.14
C ALA A 40 32.74 4.96 18.74
N HIS A 41 32.83 5.50 19.93
CA HIS A 41 34.11 5.79 20.61
C HIS A 41 34.17 5.16 21.99
N GLN A 42 35.39 4.71 22.30
CA GLN A 42 35.81 4.12 23.55
C GLN A 42 35.18 4.74 24.79
N ILE A 43 34.87 3.86 25.73
CA ILE A 43 34.67 4.08 27.15
C ILE A 43 35.12 5.47 27.59
N ASP A 44 34.15 6.42 27.57
CA ASP A 44 34.29 7.59 28.42
C ASP A 44 34.31 7.08 29.84
N THR A 45 35.48 7.07 30.47
CA THR A 45 35.64 6.93 31.90
C THR A 45 34.82 8.07 32.51
N LEU A 46 33.57 7.78 32.85
CA LEU A 46 32.72 8.67 33.61
C LEU A 46 33.38 8.89 34.96
N TYR A 47 34.02 10.03 35.10
CA TYR A 47 34.42 10.50 36.42
C TYR A 47 33.18 10.56 37.29
N ASN A 48 33.22 9.93 38.42
CA ASN A 48 32.13 9.66 39.36
C ASN A 48 31.69 10.96 40.10
N THR A 49 31.23 11.96 39.37
CA THR A 49 30.62 13.13 39.97
C THR A 49 29.11 13.05 39.76
N PRO A 50 28.26 13.32 40.79
CA PRO A 50 26.78 13.26 40.68
C PRO A 50 26.23 14.08 39.50
N ASN A 51 26.86 15.22 39.20
CA ASN A 51 26.51 16.09 38.07
C ASN A 51 26.83 15.44 36.71
N ALA A 52 27.86 14.66 36.57
CA ALA A 52 28.23 14.00 35.31
C ALA A 52 27.22 12.89 34.96
N ALA A 53 26.81 12.11 35.96
CA ALA A 53 25.78 11.07 35.77
C ALA A 53 24.42 11.66 35.36
N LEU A 54 24.00 12.76 36.00
CA LEU A 54 22.78 13.47 35.67
C LEU A 54 22.83 14.06 34.26
N GLN A 55 23.93 14.71 33.88
CA GLN A 55 24.12 15.25 32.54
C GLN A 55 24.16 14.14 31.48
N ALA A 56 24.79 13.00 31.75
CA ALA A 56 24.78 11.83 30.85
C ALA A 56 23.37 11.27 30.67
N ALA A 57 22.59 11.18 31.76
CA ALA A 57 21.18 10.73 31.70
C ALA A 57 20.31 11.70 30.87
N LEU A 58 20.45 13.00 31.08
CA LEU A 58 19.73 14.03 30.32
C LEU A 58 20.09 14.00 28.82
N ARG A 59 21.38 13.88 28.48
CA ARG A 59 21.83 13.73 27.09
C ARG A 59 21.28 12.46 26.44
N ASN A 60 21.26 11.33 27.16
CA ASN A 60 20.69 10.09 26.66
C ASN A 60 19.19 10.23 26.42
N GLN A 61 18.45 10.86 27.35
CA GLN A 61 17.03 11.13 27.17
C GLN A 61 16.76 12.01 25.95
N GLN A 62 17.53 13.06 25.74
CA GLN A 62 17.43 13.93 24.55
C GLN A 62 17.74 13.16 23.27
N THR A 63 18.77 12.32 23.25
CA THR A 63 19.13 11.49 22.08
C THR A 63 18.01 10.51 21.74
N VAL A 64 17.38 9.88 22.74
CA VAL A 64 16.24 8.98 22.56
C VAL A 64 15.05 9.75 21.98
N ALA A 65 14.73 10.91 22.55
CA ALA A 65 13.62 11.74 22.06
C ALA A 65 13.83 12.17 20.60
N ASN A 66 15.02 12.63 20.26
CA ASN A 66 15.36 13.04 18.89
C ASN A 66 15.30 11.86 17.90
N ALA A 67 15.77 10.67 18.28
CA ALA A 67 15.70 9.49 17.42
C ALA A 67 14.26 9.05 17.12
N ILE A 68 13.39 9.15 18.12
CA ILE A 68 11.95 8.87 17.96
C ILE A 68 11.30 9.94 17.08
N GLU A 69 11.60 11.22 17.30
CA GLU A 69 11.08 12.34 16.51
C GLU A 69 11.51 12.22 15.05
N ASP A 70 12.81 11.98 14.78
CA ASP A 70 13.34 11.76 13.43
C ASP A 70 12.63 10.59 12.73
N TYR A 71 12.36 9.50 13.45
CA TYR A 71 11.60 8.37 12.90
C TYR A 71 10.17 8.79 12.51
N ILE A 72 9.47 9.50 13.40
CA ILE A 72 8.07 9.93 13.16
C ILE A 72 7.98 10.92 12.00
N VAL A 73 8.83 11.95 11.98
CA VAL A 73 8.83 13.02 10.96
C VAL A 73 9.18 12.50 9.58
N THR A 74 10.04 11.47 9.49
CA THR A 74 10.44 10.86 8.23
C THR A 74 9.55 9.71 7.79
N GLN A 75 8.49 9.41 8.53
CA GLN A 75 7.54 8.37 8.17
C GLN A 75 6.63 8.84 7.05
N ARG A 76 6.51 8.07 5.96
CA ARG A 76 5.48 8.33 4.96
C ARG A 76 4.11 8.11 5.58
N GLN A 77 3.27 9.10 5.45
CA GLN A 77 1.90 9.03 5.95
C GLN A 77 1.08 8.18 4.98
N GLY A 78 0.72 6.97 5.41
CA GLY A 78 -0.37 6.20 4.84
C GLY A 78 -1.59 6.31 5.75
N ASN A 79 -2.73 5.85 5.31
CA ASN A 79 -3.95 5.86 6.11
C ASN A 79 -3.81 5.04 7.42
N ARG A 80 -3.06 3.96 7.39
CA ARG A 80 -2.69 3.23 8.61
C ARG A 80 -1.49 3.91 9.24
N GLN A 81 -1.67 4.41 10.47
CA GLN A 81 -0.53 4.85 11.27
C GLN A 81 0.45 3.69 11.35
N ALA A 82 1.61 3.87 10.74
CA ALA A 82 2.65 2.88 10.88
C ALA A 82 3.03 2.81 12.36
N ILE A 83 2.95 1.62 12.91
CA ILE A 83 3.29 1.37 14.30
C ILE A 83 4.78 1.64 14.45
N LYS A 84 5.15 2.38 15.49
CA LYS A 84 6.55 2.67 15.79
C LYS A 84 7.30 1.34 15.93
N PRO A 85 8.49 1.16 15.32
CA PRO A 85 9.24 -0.06 15.45
C PRO A 85 9.59 -0.32 16.91
N GLN A 86 9.74 -1.58 17.26
CA GLN A 86 10.15 -1.94 18.60
C GLN A 86 11.62 -1.61 18.87
N PHE A 87 12.43 -1.68 17.82
CA PHE A 87 13.89 -1.51 17.93
C PHE A 87 14.34 -0.28 17.16
N ILE A 88 14.99 0.66 17.86
CA ILE A 88 15.69 1.81 17.29
C ILE A 88 17.09 1.85 17.88
N PHE A 89 18.09 1.88 17.01
CA PHE A 89 19.49 2.04 17.34
C PHE A 89 19.91 3.45 16.96
N ALA A 90 20.49 4.23 17.86
CA ALA A 90 20.92 5.59 17.58
C ALA A 90 22.33 5.84 18.14
N THR A 91 23.10 6.68 17.43
CA THR A 91 24.38 7.17 17.96
C THR A 91 24.14 8.31 18.93
N ARG A 92 25.02 8.48 19.94
CA ARG A 92 24.87 9.53 20.97
C ARG A 92 24.79 10.94 20.43
N ASN A 93 25.34 11.22 19.26
CA ASN A 93 25.32 12.53 18.60
C ASN A 93 24.15 12.71 17.62
N ASN A 94 23.22 11.77 17.55
CA ASN A 94 22.08 11.75 16.62
C ASN A 94 22.45 11.91 15.14
N LYS A 95 23.70 11.64 14.76
CA LYS A 95 24.10 11.69 13.35
C LYS A 95 23.56 10.51 12.56
N PHE A 96 23.33 9.39 13.21
CA PHE A 96 22.82 8.18 12.59
C PHE A 96 21.84 7.47 13.52
N SER A 97 20.72 7.02 12.96
CA SER A 97 19.79 6.10 13.61
C SER A 97 19.40 4.99 12.64
N PHE A 98 19.14 3.81 13.17
CA PHE A 98 18.69 2.65 12.42
C PHE A 98 17.55 1.98 13.17
N SER A 99 16.50 1.58 12.45
CA SER A 99 15.35 0.91 13.05
C SER A 99 14.96 -0.34 12.27
N ILE A 100 14.50 -1.33 13.01
CA ILE A 100 13.91 -2.55 12.50
C ILE A 100 12.48 -2.60 13.00
N GLY A 101 11.53 -2.78 12.11
CA GLY A 101 10.13 -2.92 12.41
C GLY A 101 9.43 -3.84 11.42
N GLY A 102 8.17 -4.04 11.65
CA GLY A 102 7.37 -4.91 10.79
C GLY A 102 6.17 -5.48 11.51
N PHE A 103 5.59 -6.50 10.92
CA PHE A 103 4.51 -7.26 11.52
C PHE A 103 4.47 -8.69 11.00
N VAL A 104 3.98 -9.58 11.85
CA VAL A 104 3.55 -10.93 11.46
C VAL A 104 2.03 -10.90 11.38
N THR A 105 1.48 -11.44 10.31
CA THR A 105 0.02 -11.51 10.11
C THR A 105 -0.39 -12.88 9.60
N LEU A 106 -1.51 -13.37 10.11
CA LEU A 106 -2.23 -14.50 9.56
C LEU A 106 -3.58 -14.00 9.07
N ARG A 107 -3.87 -14.23 7.80
CA ARG A 107 -5.17 -13.96 7.18
C ARG A 107 -5.83 -15.29 6.83
N THR A 108 -7.12 -15.38 7.09
CA THR A 108 -7.96 -16.51 6.68
C THR A 108 -9.11 -15.94 5.86
N ALA A 109 -9.35 -16.51 4.69
CA ALA A 109 -10.42 -16.14 3.79
C ALA A 109 -11.31 -17.36 3.54
N TYR A 110 -12.63 -17.15 3.54
CA TYR A 110 -13.60 -18.14 3.11
C TYR A 110 -14.47 -17.56 2.00
N ASP A 111 -14.34 -18.11 0.81
CA ASP A 111 -15.18 -17.79 -0.35
C ASP A 111 -16.43 -18.65 -0.31
N PHE A 112 -17.61 -18.04 -0.35
CA PHE A 112 -18.89 -18.77 -0.44
C PHE A 112 -19.22 -19.08 -1.89
N GLU A 113 -19.06 -18.08 -2.77
CA GLU A 113 -19.28 -18.17 -4.21
C GLU A 113 -18.26 -17.35 -4.97
N GLY A 114 -18.03 -17.67 -6.26
CA GLY A 114 -17.16 -16.92 -7.15
C GLY A 114 -15.72 -16.84 -6.68
N SER A 115 -15.17 -17.95 -6.14
CA SER A 115 -13.79 -17.95 -5.66
C SER A 115 -12.84 -17.38 -6.70
N VAL A 116 -12.17 -16.30 -6.35
CA VAL A 116 -11.24 -15.60 -7.21
C VAL A 116 -9.97 -16.42 -7.36
N SER A 117 -9.46 -16.54 -8.58
CA SER A 117 -8.20 -17.23 -8.84
C SER A 117 -7.04 -16.52 -8.11
N GLY A 118 -6.12 -17.30 -7.54
CA GLY A 118 -5.04 -16.76 -6.71
C GLY A 118 -5.36 -16.67 -5.21
N GLY A 119 -6.56 -17.01 -4.79
CA GLY A 119 -7.00 -17.39 -3.44
C GLY A 119 -7.02 -16.31 -2.37
N LEU A 120 -6.10 -15.37 -2.35
CA LEU A 120 -5.84 -14.50 -1.19
C LEU A 120 -6.24 -13.05 -1.41
N ASP A 121 -6.17 -12.55 -2.63
CA ASP A 121 -6.59 -11.20 -2.98
C ASP A 121 -7.96 -11.25 -3.65
N PHE A 122 -8.82 -10.31 -3.30
CA PHE A 122 -10.15 -10.21 -3.88
C PHE A 122 -10.12 -9.22 -5.05
N VAL A 123 -9.88 -9.75 -6.26
CA VAL A 123 -9.76 -8.96 -7.50
C VAL A 123 -11.00 -9.19 -8.36
N PRO A 124 -11.91 -8.23 -8.50
CA PRO A 124 -13.12 -8.37 -9.33
C PRO A 124 -12.83 -8.78 -10.78
N TYR A 125 -11.74 -8.31 -11.37
CA TYR A 125 -11.29 -8.75 -12.70
C TYR A 125 -11.13 -10.27 -12.83
N ASN A 126 -10.74 -10.95 -11.75
CA ASN A 126 -10.49 -12.39 -11.71
C ASN A 126 -11.72 -13.22 -11.32
N ILE A 127 -12.88 -12.61 -11.10
CA ILE A 127 -14.13 -13.36 -10.87
C ILE A 127 -14.45 -14.12 -12.14
N PRO A 128 -14.61 -15.47 -12.06
CA PRO A 128 -14.88 -16.28 -13.25
C PRO A 128 -16.27 -15.97 -13.82
N VAL A 129 -16.34 -15.74 -15.13
CA VAL A 129 -17.59 -15.50 -15.88
C VAL A 129 -17.60 -16.41 -17.11
N PRO A 130 -18.56 -17.34 -17.23
CA PRO A 130 -19.57 -17.73 -16.24
C PRO A 130 -18.97 -18.43 -15.03
N GLY A 131 -19.68 -18.44 -13.91
CA GLY A 131 -19.30 -19.15 -12.72
C GLY A 131 -19.37 -20.69 -12.89
N THR A 132 -18.51 -21.43 -12.18
CA THR A 132 -18.49 -22.90 -12.20
C THR A 132 -18.62 -23.46 -10.78
N PHE A 133 -18.91 -24.76 -10.65
CA PHE A 133 -18.96 -25.43 -9.35
C PHE A 133 -17.60 -25.40 -8.62
N ALA A 134 -16.48 -25.39 -9.35
CA ALA A 134 -15.13 -25.37 -8.82
C ALA A 134 -14.77 -24.02 -8.14
N THR A 135 -15.60 -23.00 -8.31
CA THR A 135 -15.39 -21.67 -7.75
C THR A 135 -16.26 -21.39 -6.52
N LYS A 136 -16.69 -22.43 -5.82
CA LYS A 136 -17.51 -22.33 -4.60
C LYS A 136 -16.81 -22.94 -3.40
N GLN A 137 -17.08 -22.37 -2.21
CA GLN A 137 -16.72 -22.92 -0.89
C GLN A 137 -15.21 -23.20 -0.73
N ARG A 138 -14.39 -22.16 -0.91
CA ARG A 138 -12.93 -22.26 -0.76
C ARG A 138 -12.46 -21.63 0.56
N LEU A 139 -11.69 -22.40 1.35
CA LEU A 139 -10.93 -21.90 2.49
C LEU A 139 -9.48 -21.61 2.05
N SER A 140 -8.97 -20.43 2.39
CA SER A 140 -7.59 -20.05 2.17
C SER A 140 -6.98 -19.45 3.44
N MET A 141 -5.71 -19.73 3.70
CA MET A 141 -4.95 -19.16 4.82
C MET A 141 -3.61 -18.67 4.33
N ASP A 142 -3.18 -17.50 4.80
CA ASP A 142 -2.00 -16.83 4.31
C ASP A 142 -1.26 -16.03 5.40
N ALA A 143 0.05 -16.16 5.42
CA ALA A 143 0.97 -15.37 6.22
C ALA A 143 1.96 -14.56 5.36
N THR A 144 1.89 -14.65 4.03
CA THR A 144 2.86 -14.03 3.10
C THR A 144 2.85 -12.52 3.10
N THR A 145 1.79 -11.89 3.62
CA THR A 145 1.72 -10.44 3.80
C THR A 145 2.42 -9.93 5.05
N SER A 146 3.01 -10.81 5.87
CA SER A 146 3.93 -10.42 6.94
C SER A 146 5.06 -9.58 6.37
N ARG A 147 5.54 -8.59 7.12
CA ARG A 147 6.52 -7.61 6.65
C ARG A 147 7.69 -7.43 7.60
N ILE A 148 8.83 -7.12 6.99
CA ILE A 148 10.02 -6.62 7.69
C ILE A 148 10.42 -5.31 7.00
N ASN A 149 10.60 -4.25 7.78
CA ASN A 149 11.11 -2.98 7.28
C ASN A 149 12.37 -2.55 8.03
N LEU A 150 13.27 -1.93 7.30
CA LEU A 150 14.52 -1.38 7.76
C LEU A 150 14.54 0.12 7.40
N LYS A 151 14.89 0.97 8.36
CA LYS A 151 15.00 2.39 8.12
C LYS A 151 16.27 2.94 8.75
N ALA A 152 17.11 3.57 7.94
CA ALA A 152 18.27 4.29 8.42
C ALA A 152 18.10 5.79 8.14
N ILE A 153 18.45 6.62 9.12
CA ILE A 153 18.41 8.06 9.02
C ILE A 153 19.79 8.59 9.37
N THR A 154 20.35 9.41 8.50
CA THR A 154 21.64 10.08 8.75
C THR A 154 21.56 11.56 8.44
N ASN A 155 22.18 12.37 9.28
CA ASN A 155 22.25 13.81 9.08
C ASN A 155 23.65 14.17 8.55
N THR A 156 23.72 14.58 7.29
CA THR A 156 24.94 14.96 6.58
C THR A 156 25.05 16.47 6.39
N ARG A 157 26.26 17.02 6.27
CA ARG A 157 26.44 18.45 6.02
C ARG A 157 25.99 18.85 4.61
N ALA A 158 26.24 18.00 3.60
CA ALA A 158 25.97 18.31 2.19
C ALA A 158 24.50 18.10 1.81
N LEU A 159 23.92 16.95 2.19
CA LEU A 159 22.57 16.54 1.77
C LEU A 159 21.51 16.80 2.84
N GLY A 160 21.89 17.25 4.03
CA GLY A 160 20.97 17.36 5.17
C GLY A 160 20.57 15.98 5.69
N ARG A 161 19.29 15.83 6.04
CA ARG A 161 18.73 14.57 6.48
C ARG A 161 18.56 13.62 5.28
N VAL A 162 19.20 12.47 5.34
CA VAL A 162 19.10 11.39 4.36
C VAL A 162 18.36 10.23 5.01
N VAL A 163 17.33 9.72 4.37
CA VAL A 163 16.53 8.57 4.80
C VAL A 163 16.73 7.44 3.82
N ILE A 164 17.12 6.28 4.32
CA ILE A 164 17.18 5.02 3.56
C ILE A 164 16.08 4.13 4.12
N PHE A 165 15.22 3.60 3.27
CA PHE A 165 14.11 2.75 3.67
C PHE A 165 14.02 1.51 2.79
N MET A 166 13.80 0.36 3.40
CA MET A 166 13.52 -0.92 2.73
C MET A 166 12.31 -1.59 3.39
N ASP A 167 11.41 -2.13 2.60
CA ASP A 167 10.24 -2.89 3.04
C ASP A 167 10.10 -4.15 2.19
N MET A 168 9.92 -5.30 2.85
CA MET A 168 9.80 -6.62 2.22
C MET A 168 8.56 -7.34 2.75
N ASP A 169 7.90 -8.10 1.88
CA ASP A 169 6.93 -9.14 2.21
C ASP A 169 7.36 -10.49 1.61
N PHE A 170 6.54 -11.54 1.76
CA PHE A 170 6.85 -12.88 1.28
C PHE A 170 5.97 -13.32 0.11
N ARG A 171 5.58 -12.37 -0.75
CA ARG A 171 4.71 -12.58 -1.92
C ARG A 171 5.47 -12.56 -3.25
N GLY A 172 6.74 -12.91 -3.26
CA GLY A 172 7.61 -12.85 -4.45
C GLY A 172 7.41 -13.96 -5.46
N GLY A 173 6.73 -15.04 -5.09
CA GLY A 173 6.41 -16.17 -5.97
C GLY A 173 4.91 -16.27 -6.24
N GLY A 174 4.51 -17.32 -6.96
CA GLY A 174 3.11 -17.64 -7.18
C GLY A 174 2.36 -18.05 -5.90
N GLU A 175 1.14 -18.53 -6.07
CA GLU A 175 0.31 -19.06 -5.00
C GLU A 175 1.06 -20.14 -4.21
N SER A 176 0.95 -20.10 -2.90
CA SER A 176 1.67 -20.99 -1.96
C SER A 176 3.20 -20.84 -1.93
N SER A 177 3.76 -19.82 -2.58
CA SER A 177 5.16 -19.48 -2.45
C SER A 177 5.37 -18.48 -1.31
N TYR A 178 6.42 -18.69 -0.52
CA TYR A 178 6.83 -17.77 0.56
C TYR A 178 8.13 -17.04 0.21
N THR A 179 8.34 -16.75 -1.08
CA THR A 179 9.52 -16.06 -1.57
C THR A 179 9.51 -14.59 -1.16
N ALA A 180 10.62 -14.11 -0.63
CA ALA A 180 10.78 -12.71 -0.25
C ALA A 180 10.62 -11.78 -1.48
N ARG A 181 9.84 -10.69 -1.32
CA ARG A 181 9.62 -9.68 -2.34
C ARG A 181 9.98 -8.30 -1.81
N LEU A 182 10.87 -7.63 -2.54
CA LEU A 182 11.17 -6.23 -2.27
C LEU A 182 9.98 -5.35 -2.71
N ARG A 183 9.30 -4.74 -1.77
CA ARG A 183 8.22 -3.79 -2.02
C ARG A 183 8.76 -2.41 -2.31
N THR A 184 9.48 -1.85 -1.35
CA THR A 184 10.13 -0.54 -1.48
C THR A 184 11.60 -0.64 -1.07
N ALA A 185 12.44 0.11 -1.77
CA ALA A 185 13.82 0.37 -1.42
C ALA A 185 14.23 1.71 -2.01
N TYR A 186 14.38 2.72 -1.17
CA TYR A 186 14.69 4.06 -1.66
C TYR A 186 15.58 4.85 -0.70
N VAL A 187 16.20 5.88 -1.27
CA VAL A 187 16.91 6.93 -0.52
C VAL A 187 16.18 8.25 -0.79
N THR A 188 15.94 9.02 0.30
CA THR A 188 15.31 10.36 0.21
C THR A 188 16.19 11.40 0.87
N PHE A 189 16.40 12.53 0.19
CA PHE A 189 17.08 13.73 0.72
C PHE A 189 16.61 14.99 -0.02
N LYS A 190 16.41 16.08 0.69
CA LYS A 190 16.00 17.40 0.12
C LYS A 190 14.84 17.32 -0.88
N GLY A 191 13.84 16.47 -0.63
CA GLY A 191 12.69 16.26 -1.52
C GLY A 191 12.92 15.29 -2.67
N LEU A 192 14.16 14.90 -2.96
CA LEU A 192 14.49 13.91 -3.98
C LEU A 192 14.39 12.50 -3.39
N THR A 193 13.66 11.61 -4.06
CA THR A 193 13.59 10.18 -3.77
C THR A 193 14.10 9.39 -4.96
N ILE A 194 15.04 8.47 -4.73
CA ILE A 194 15.61 7.60 -5.76
C ILE A 194 15.49 6.16 -5.29
N GLY A 195 14.96 5.29 -6.13
CA GLY A 195 14.83 3.86 -5.85
C GLY A 195 13.48 3.30 -6.29
N ARG A 196 12.98 2.29 -5.57
CA ARG A 196 11.69 1.65 -5.81
C ARG A 196 10.69 2.04 -4.73
N ASP A 197 9.53 2.52 -5.13
CA ASP A 197 8.46 2.92 -4.22
C ASP A 197 7.09 2.85 -4.90
N VAL A 198 6.03 3.15 -4.17
CA VAL A 198 4.69 3.34 -4.75
C VAL A 198 4.72 4.50 -5.74
N THR A 199 4.08 4.30 -6.89
CA THR A 199 3.99 5.32 -7.94
C THR A 199 3.57 6.68 -7.39
N THR A 200 4.10 7.72 -7.98
CA THR A 200 3.77 9.11 -7.66
C THR A 200 2.30 9.45 -7.98
N PHE A 201 1.68 8.70 -8.89
CA PHE A 201 0.25 8.83 -9.20
C PHE A 201 -0.65 8.38 -8.04
N CYS A 202 -0.21 7.45 -7.20
CA CYS A 202 -0.95 6.91 -6.07
C CYS A 202 -1.05 7.90 -4.91
N ASP A 203 -2.20 7.95 -4.26
CA ASP A 203 -2.44 8.66 -2.99
C ASP A 203 -2.63 7.66 -1.84
N LEU A 204 -1.54 7.33 -1.16
CA LEU A 204 -1.55 6.36 -0.06
C LEU A 204 -2.49 6.72 1.09
N GLN A 205 -2.78 8.02 1.28
CA GLN A 205 -3.65 8.48 2.36
C GLN A 205 -5.14 8.30 2.03
N ALA A 206 -5.50 8.17 0.76
CA ALA A 206 -6.87 7.95 0.31
C ALA A 206 -7.29 6.48 0.32
N ALA A 207 -6.42 5.54 0.72
CA ALA A 207 -6.73 4.13 0.85
C ALA A 207 -7.48 3.84 2.15
N PRO A 208 -8.71 3.29 2.12
CA PRO A 208 -9.37 2.82 3.33
C PRO A 208 -8.68 1.59 3.92
N ALA A 209 -8.95 1.32 5.20
CA ALA A 209 -8.45 0.12 5.84
C ALA A 209 -9.23 -1.12 5.36
N THR A 210 -8.53 -2.15 4.87
CA THR A 210 -9.07 -3.45 4.48
C THR A 210 -8.20 -4.58 5.00
N ILE A 211 -8.78 -5.77 5.24
CA ILE A 211 -8.02 -7.00 5.46
C ILE A 211 -7.54 -7.53 4.10
N ASP A 212 -8.39 -7.43 3.09
CA ASP A 212 -7.99 -7.71 1.72
C ASP A 212 -6.75 -6.89 1.34
N PHE A 213 -5.72 -7.59 0.86
CA PHE A 213 -4.45 -6.95 0.53
C PHE A 213 -4.57 -6.06 -0.71
N GLN A 214 -5.41 -6.47 -1.65
CA GLN A 214 -5.70 -5.72 -2.85
C GLN A 214 -6.45 -4.43 -2.53
N GLY A 215 -7.52 -4.51 -1.71
CA GLY A 215 -8.39 -3.39 -1.38
C GLY A 215 -9.30 -2.97 -2.54
N PRO A 216 -9.87 -1.76 -2.48
CA PRO A 216 -10.79 -1.27 -3.50
C PRO A 216 -10.20 -1.28 -4.91
N ASN A 217 -10.94 -1.81 -5.87
CA ASN A 217 -10.44 -2.10 -7.22
C ASN A 217 -10.11 -0.87 -8.09
N ALA A 218 -10.72 0.29 -7.83
CA ALA A 218 -10.40 1.55 -8.51
C ALA A 218 -9.22 2.31 -7.89
N TYR A 219 -8.70 1.86 -6.76
CA TYR A 219 -7.48 2.39 -6.16
C TYR A 219 -6.27 1.93 -6.96
N ASN A 220 -5.08 2.46 -6.70
CA ASN A 220 -3.86 1.93 -7.30
C ASN A 220 -2.76 1.72 -6.26
N PHE A 221 -1.91 0.72 -6.51
CA PHE A 221 -0.86 0.31 -5.60
C PHE A 221 0.39 -0.16 -6.35
N ASN A 222 0.69 0.47 -7.48
CA ASN A 222 1.82 0.10 -8.32
C ASN A 222 3.14 0.48 -7.65
N PHE A 223 4.05 -0.49 -7.51
CA PHE A 223 5.42 -0.27 -7.03
C PHE A 223 6.37 -0.29 -8.23
N THR A 224 7.13 0.78 -8.41
CA THR A 224 8.01 0.94 -9.56
C THR A 224 9.34 1.60 -9.20
N PRO A 225 10.45 1.29 -9.87
CA PRO A 225 11.67 2.09 -9.82
C PRO A 225 11.43 3.50 -10.33
N MET A 226 11.93 4.51 -9.60
CA MET A 226 11.67 5.90 -9.92
C MET A 226 12.76 6.86 -9.44
N ILE A 227 12.74 8.04 -10.05
CA ILE A 227 13.34 9.26 -9.52
C ILE A 227 12.17 10.23 -9.33
N ARG A 228 11.89 10.63 -8.09
CA ARG A 228 10.79 11.52 -7.73
C ARG A 228 11.30 12.74 -6.99
N TYR A 229 10.73 13.91 -7.31
CA TYR A 229 10.98 15.14 -6.59
C TYR A 229 9.70 15.72 -6.03
N GLU A 230 9.69 16.04 -4.73
CA GLU A 230 8.54 16.55 -3.99
C GLU A 230 8.91 17.87 -3.31
N VAL A 231 8.11 18.91 -3.55
CA VAL A 231 8.32 20.25 -2.99
C VAL A 231 7.11 20.68 -2.19
N PRO A 232 7.23 20.77 -0.86
CA PRO A 232 6.21 21.42 -0.05
C PRO A 232 6.34 22.95 -0.18
N PHE A 233 5.20 23.64 -0.27
CA PHE A 233 5.12 25.10 -0.32
C PHE A 233 3.88 25.60 0.43
N ALA A 234 3.60 26.91 0.41
CA ALA A 234 2.49 27.52 1.14
C ALA A 234 2.42 27.06 2.62
N HIS A 235 3.54 27.21 3.36
CA HIS A 235 3.69 26.76 4.75
C HIS A 235 3.38 25.27 4.94
N HIS A 236 3.77 24.44 3.98
CA HIS A 236 3.50 22.99 3.93
C HIS A 236 2.01 22.60 3.82
N HIS A 237 1.12 23.52 3.44
CA HIS A 237 -0.26 23.18 3.10
C HIS A 237 -0.37 22.61 1.68
N MET A 238 0.54 22.96 0.81
CA MET A 238 0.58 22.44 -0.56
C MET A 238 1.85 21.62 -0.79
N THR A 239 1.73 20.58 -1.59
CA THR A 239 2.86 19.77 -2.05
C THR A 239 2.70 19.50 -3.54
N PHE A 240 3.73 19.79 -4.30
CA PHE A 240 3.86 19.37 -5.69
C PHE A 240 4.85 18.21 -5.78
N GLY A 241 4.53 17.20 -6.56
CA GLY A 241 5.42 16.07 -6.81
C GLY A 241 5.42 15.70 -8.30
N VAL A 242 6.59 15.32 -8.80
CA VAL A 242 6.78 14.83 -10.16
C VAL A 242 7.81 13.69 -10.16
N ALA A 243 7.65 12.71 -11.03
CA ALA A 243 8.61 11.62 -11.14
C ALA A 243 8.83 11.17 -12.58
N ALA A 244 9.95 10.48 -12.79
CA ALA A 244 10.20 9.60 -13.91
C ALA A 244 10.19 8.16 -13.38
N GLU A 245 9.28 7.32 -13.89
CA GLU A 245 9.01 5.97 -13.38
C GLU A 245 9.23 4.94 -14.47
N LEU A 246 9.70 3.73 -14.10
CA LEU A 246 9.82 2.63 -15.04
C LEU A 246 8.44 2.25 -15.57
N PRO A 247 8.20 2.28 -16.90
CA PRO A 247 6.90 1.98 -17.46
C PRO A 247 6.56 0.50 -17.33
N GLY A 248 5.32 0.22 -16.94
CA GLY A 248 4.70 -1.10 -17.04
C GLY A 248 3.64 -1.06 -18.14
N VAL A 249 3.85 -1.75 -19.26
CA VAL A 249 2.92 -1.77 -20.40
C VAL A 249 2.31 -3.16 -20.51
N SER A 250 0.98 -3.21 -20.57
CA SER A 250 0.19 -4.43 -20.71
C SER A 250 -0.91 -4.21 -21.75
N GLY A 251 -0.63 -4.53 -23.01
CA GLY A 251 -1.56 -4.37 -24.12
C GLY A 251 -1.83 -5.68 -24.84
N THR A 252 -2.91 -5.71 -25.61
CA THR A 252 -3.27 -6.82 -26.50
C THR A 252 -2.62 -6.60 -27.86
N TYR A 253 -1.92 -7.62 -28.34
CA TYR A 253 -1.25 -7.65 -29.64
C TYR A 253 -1.97 -8.63 -30.56
N ASP A 254 -1.84 -8.41 -31.87
CA ASP A 254 -2.28 -9.30 -32.94
C ASP A 254 -1.08 -9.71 -33.84
N GLU A 255 -1.39 -10.28 -35.01
CA GLU A 255 -0.38 -10.66 -35.97
C GLU A 255 0.38 -9.48 -36.63
N HIS A 256 -0.11 -8.25 -36.46
CA HIS A 256 0.46 -7.03 -37.03
C HIS A 256 1.33 -6.24 -36.06
N PHE A 257 1.21 -6.50 -34.77
CA PHE A 257 1.94 -5.77 -33.75
C PHE A 257 2.63 -6.71 -32.75
N ALA A 258 3.84 -6.37 -32.36
CA ALA A 258 4.64 -7.12 -31.41
C ALA A 258 5.13 -6.25 -30.25
N SER A 259 5.28 -6.86 -29.11
CA SER A 259 5.86 -6.23 -27.92
C SER A 259 7.33 -5.88 -28.15
N MET A 260 7.76 -4.76 -27.61
CA MET A 260 9.16 -4.34 -27.62
C MET A 260 9.54 -3.66 -26.31
N PRO A 261 10.86 -3.54 -26.00
CA PRO A 261 11.32 -2.80 -24.83
C PRO A 261 10.87 -1.34 -24.85
N GLN A 262 10.39 -0.85 -23.72
CA GLN A 262 9.96 0.54 -23.57
C GLN A 262 11.18 1.47 -23.51
N ARG A 263 11.08 2.67 -24.10
CA ARG A 263 12.21 3.60 -24.31
C ARG A 263 12.12 4.87 -23.48
N MET A 264 10.94 5.22 -22.97
CA MET A 264 10.71 6.41 -22.19
C MET A 264 10.07 6.05 -20.86
N PRO A 265 10.41 6.74 -19.75
CA PRO A 265 9.70 6.58 -18.48
C PRO A 265 8.28 7.12 -18.57
N ASP A 266 7.42 6.64 -17.69
CA ASP A 266 6.15 7.27 -17.38
C ASP A 266 6.41 8.51 -16.50
N PHE A 267 5.63 9.58 -16.72
CA PHE A 267 5.77 10.85 -16.01
C PHE A 267 4.52 11.17 -15.18
N PRO A 268 4.36 10.58 -14.00
CA PRO A 268 3.33 10.98 -13.08
C PRO A 268 3.70 12.27 -12.33
N MET A 269 2.67 13.08 -12.05
CA MET A 269 2.78 14.30 -11.26
C MET A 269 1.54 14.48 -10.37
N TYR A 270 1.67 15.26 -9.31
CA TYR A 270 0.53 15.62 -8.48
C TYR A 270 0.64 16.99 -7.83
N LEU A 271 -0.52 17.56 -7.48
CA LEU A 271 -0.67 18.70 -6.61
C LEU A 271 -1.62 18.33 -5.47
N GLN A 272 -1.17 18.48 -4.24
CA GLN A 272 -1.94 18.17 -3.04
C GLN A 272 -2.13 19.42 -2.18
N TYR A 273 -3.36 19.63 -1.68
CA TYR A 273 -3.68 20.61 -0.65
C TYR A 273 -4.13 19.89 0.62
N ALA A 274 -3.49 20.20 1.75
CA ALA A 274 -3.76 19.60 3.05
C ALA A 274 -4.18 20.65 4.08
N TRP A 275 -5.20 20.32 4.88
CA TRP A 275 -5.74 21.19 5.91
C TRP A 275 -6.06 20.42 7.20
N GLY A 276 -6.52 21.13 8.23
CA GLY A 276 -6.71 20.60 9.59
C GLY A 276 -5.50 20.84 10.48
N ALA A 277 -5.69 20.77 11.79
CA ALA A 277 -4.65 21.08 12.77
C ALA A 277 -3.40 20.16 12.64
N LYS A 278 -3.59 18.91 12.19
CA LYS A 278 -2.52 17.93 11.94
C LYS A 278 -2.31 17.67 10.45
N ARG A 279 -2.93 18.45 9.55
CA ARG A 279 -2.98 18.20 8.10
C ARG A 279 -3.49 16.80 7.78
N ASP A 280 -4.49 16.37 8.52
CA ASP A 280 -5.10 15.03 8.44
C ASP A 280 -6.26 14.96 7.44
N SER A 281 -6.55 16.06 6.76
CA SER A 281 -7.43 16.14 5.59
C SER A 281 -6.68 16.67 4.40
N HIS A 282 -6.95 16.13 3.21
CA HIS A 282 -6.33 16.60 1.97
C HIS A 282 -7.20 16.28 0.76
N ILE A 283 -6.96 17.02 -0.31
CA ILE A 283 -7.38 16.72 -1.68
C ILE A 283 -6.12 16.72 -2.54
N ARG A 284 -6.04 15.78 -3.46
CA ARG A 284 -4.92 15.58 -4.38
C ARG A 284 -5.43 15.41 -5.80
N LEU A 285 -4.84 16.16 -6.72
CA LEU A 285 -4.99 16.00 -8.15
C LEU A 285 -3.71 15.38 -8.69
N SER A 286 -3.80 14.24 -9.36
CA SER A 286 -2.68 13.55 -9.99
C SER A 286 -2.90 13.44 -11.49
N GLY A 287 -1.84 13.48 -12.26
CA GLY A 287 -1.82 13.23 -13.70
C GLY A 287 -0.68 12.31 -14.07
N VAL A 288 -0.82 11.55 -15.14
CA VAL A 288 0.25 10.74 -15.72
C VAL A 288 0.23 10.85 -17.24
N VAL A 289 1.41 10.94 -17.83
CA VAL A 289 1.63 10.87 -19.28
C VAL A 289 2.64 9.76 -19.53
N ARG A 290 2.35 8.91 -20.50
CA ARG A 290 3.18 7.76 -20.87
C ARG A 290 3.25 7.56 -22.37
N ASN A 291 4.35 6.97 -22.84
CA ASN A 291 4.52 6.64 -24.25
C ASN A 291 4.84 5.16 -24.39
N MET A 292 3.92 4.41 -24.97
CA MET A 292 3.96 2.95 -25.06
C MET A 292 4.44 2.53 -26.44
N TYR A 293 5.62 1.91 -26.51
CA TYR A 293 6.27 1.49 -27.75
C TYR A 293 5.91 0.06 -28.13
N MET A 294 5.75 -0.16 -29.44
CA MET A 294 5.51 -1.46 -30.07
C MET A 294 6.08 -1.51 -31.46
N ARG A 295 6.26 -2.71 -32.01
CA ARG A 295 6.73 -2.94 -33.39
C ARG A 295 5.53 -3.22 -34.26
N ASN A 296 5.36 -2.45 -35.35
CA ASN A 296 4.46 -2.77 -36.44
C ASN A 296 5.18 -3.73 -37.41
N LEU A 297 4.70 -4.98 -37.52
CA LEU A 297 5.32 -6.04 -38.27
C LEU A 297 5.07 -5.93 -39.79
N ARG A 298 4.00 -5.22 -40.20
CA ARG A 298 3.69 -5.01 -41.61
C ARG A 298 4.59 -3.96 -42.26
N THR A 299 4.82 -2.88 -41.53
CA THR A 299 5.65 -1.77 -42.05
C THR A 299 7.11 -1.89 -41.66
N ASP A 300 7.43 -2.88 -40.82
CA ASP A 300 8.74 -3.08 -40.18
C ASP A 300 9.27 -1.83 -39.47
N LYS A 301 8.36 -1.07 -38.79
CA LYS A 301 8.68 0.17 -38.11
C LYS A 301 8.24 0.14 -36.65
N ASP A 302 8.99 0.83 -35.81
CA ASP A 302 8.59 1.09 -34.44
C ASP A 302 7.49 2.16 -34.43
N THR A 303 6.48 1.94 -33.64
CA THR A 303 5.39 2.88 -33.40
C THR A 303 5.19 3.07 -31.90
N SER A 304 4.47 4.11 -31.52
CA SER A 304 4.14 4.36 -30.12
C SER A 304 2.76 4.96 -29.96
N LEU A 305 2.15 4.71 -28.82
CA LEU A 305 0.88 5.29 -28.40
C LEU A 305 1.08 6.16 -27.18
N LEU A 306 0.41 7.31 -27.16
CA LEU A 306 0.31 8.16 -25.99
C LEU A 306 -0.78 7.61 -25.06
N GLY A 307 -0.37 7.26 -23.84
CA GLY A 307 -1.27 7.00 -22.73
C GLY A 307 -1.33 8.20 -21.78
N TRP A 308 -2.48 8.44 -21.17
CA TRP A 308 -2.64 9.53 -20.21
C TRP A 308 -3.72 9.21 -19.18
N GLY A 309 -3.60 9.78 -18.00
CA GLY A 309 -4.60 9.63 -16.94
C GLY A 309 -4.64 10.81 -16.00
N ALA A 310 -5.81 11.01 -15.42
CA ALA A 310 -6.06 12.01 -14.38
C ALA A 310 -6.77 11.34 -13.21
N GLN A 311 -6.42 11.76 -11.99
CA GLN A 311 -7.00 11.24 -10.76
C GLN A 311 -7.27 12.40 -9.80
N MET A 312 -8.42 12.34 -9.15
CA MET A 312 -8.73 13.15 -7.97
C MET A 312 -8.93 12.23 -6.78
N SER A 313 -8.20 12.47 -5.71
CA SER A 313 -8.25 11.65 -4.50
C SER A 313 -8.21 12.50 -3.25
N GLY A 314 -8.51 11.90 -2.11
CA GLY A 314 -8.38 12.59 -0.86
C GLY A 314 -8.97 11.87 0.34
N THR A 315 -8.67 12.46 1.47
CA THR A 315 -9.20 12.04 2.77
C THR A 315 -9.73 13.27 3.49
N ILE A 316 -10.96 13.20 3.97
CA ILE A 316 -11.61 14.26 4.72
C ILE A 316 -11.96 13.73 6.12
N LYS A 317 -11.32 14.29 7.12
CA LYS A 317 -11.62 14.01 8.51
C LYS A 317 -12.60 15.04 9.04
N PHE A 318 -13.87 14.67 9.08
CA PHE A 318 -14.94 15.55 9.55
C PHE A 318 -14.87 15.80 11.06
N CYS A 319 -14.55 14.75 11.81
CA CYS A 319 -14.39 14.82 13.25
C CYS A 319 -13.51 13.68 13.76
N ARG A 320 -13.31 13.57 15.08
CA ARG A 320 -12.53 12.46 15.68
C ARG A 320 -13.12 11.07 15.43
N TRP A 321 -14.42 11.01 15.13
CA TRP A 321 -15.16 9.77 14.97
C TRP A 321 -15.30 9.31 13.52
N PHE A 322 -15.28 10.26 12.55
CA PHE A 322 -15.61 9.96 11.16
C PHE A 322 -14.60 10.56 10.18
N GLN A 323 -14.18 9.73 9.26
CA GLN A 323 -13.26 10.04 8.17
C GLN A 323 -13.76 9.42 6.86
N LEU A 324 -13.71 10.21 5.79
CA LEU A 324 -14.08 9.80 4.43
C LEU A 324 -12.83 9.64 3.57
N PHE A 325 -12.80 8.62 2.74
CA PHE A 325 -11.79 8.36 1.71
C PHE A 325 -12.44 8.37 0.36
N MET A 326 -11.82 9.01 -0.62
CA MET A 326 -12.33 9.09 -1.97
C MET A 326 -11.20 9.02 -3.00
N ASN A 327 -11.53 8.43 -4.15
CA ASN A 327 -10.66 8.39 -5.32
C ASN A 327 -11.53 8.28 -6.58
N GLY A 328 -11.18 9.02 -7.63
CA GLY A 328 -11.75 8.90 -8.96
C GLY A 328 -10.63 9.03 -9.98
N VAL A 329 -10.57 8.12 -10.94
CA VAL A 329 -9.55 8.04 -11.97
C VAL A 329 -10.18 7.88 -13.33
N TYR A 330 -9.63 8.55 -14.35
CA TYR A 330 -10.00 8.41 -15.76
C TYR A 330 -8.75 8.52 -16.62
N GLY A 331 -8.70 7.74 -17.70
CA GLY A 331 -7.63 7.86 -18.68
C GLY A 331 -7.71 6.82 -19.79
N GLU A 332 -6.70 6.82 -20.66
CA GLU A 332 -6.51 5.86 -21.72
C GLU A 332 -5.11 5.23 -21.63
N GLY A 333 -5.03 3.90 -21.72
CA GLY A 333 -3.76 3.17 -21.64
C GLY A 333 -3.09 3.32 -20.26
N ILE A 334 -3.84 3.16 -19.17
CA ILE A 334 -3.36 3.36 -17.78
C ILE A 334 -3.61 2.16 -16.87
N THR A 335 -3.61 0.94 -17.40
CA THR A 335 -3.88 -0.28 -16.60
C THR A 335 -3.02 -0.40 -15.34
N PRO A 336 -1.70 -0.04 -15.31
CA PRO A 336 -0.90 -0.12 -14.09
C PRO A 336 -1.32 0.85 -12.98
N TYR A 337 -2.15 1.82 -13.32
CA TYR A 337 -2.64 2.87 -12.42
C TYR A 337 -4.08 2.67 -11.95
N ILE A 338 -4.67 1.51 -12.28
CA ILE A 338 -5.96 1.04 -11.76
C ILE A 338 -5.76 -0.39 -11.28
N GLN A 339 -5.98 -0.64 -10.01
CA GLN A 339 -5.61 -1.89 -9.32
C GLN A 339 -6.21 -3.14 -10.00
N ASP A 340 -7.48 -3.08 -10.36
CA ASP A 340 -8.21 -4.20 -10.99
C ASP A 340 -7.66 -4.57 -12.37
N LEU A 341 -7.05 -3.61 -13.07
CA LEU A 341 -6.61 -3.76 -14.45
C LEU A 341 -5.11 -4.03 -14.61
N THR A 342 -4.37 -4.09 -13.50
CA THR A 342 -2.91 -4.32 -13.56
C THR A 342 -2.59 -5.64 -14.23
N GLY A 343 -1.86 -5.61 -15.35
CA GLY A 343 -1.49 -6.80 -16.11
C GLY A 343 -2.61 -7.41 -16.96
N SER A 344 -3.74 -6.73 -17.12
CA SER A 344 -4.91 -7.22 -17.85
C SER A 344 -4.76 -7.32 -19.38
N GLY A 345 -3.77 -6.66 -19.96
CA GLY A 345 -3.66 -6.56 -21.42
C GLY A 345 -4.46 -5.40 -22.03
N LEU A 346 -5.08 -4.55 -21.22
CA LEU A 346 -6.06 -3.57 -21.67
C LEU A 346 -5.51 -2.14 -21.85
N ASP A 347 -4.19 -1.91 -21.83
CA ASP A 347 -3.63 -0.59 -22.15
C ASP A 347 -3.99 -0.15 -23.55
N PHE A 348 -3.95 -1.09 -24.52
CA PHE A 348 -4.29 -0.88 -25.91
C PHE A 348 -4.71 -2.19 -26.57
N THR A 349 -5.36 -2.06 -27.72
CA THR A 349 -5.78 -3.20 -28.55
C THR A 349 -5.72 -2.81 -30.03
N PRO A 350 -5.55 -3.77 -30.96
CA PRO A 350 -5.73 -3.52 -32.37
C PRO A 350 -7.11 -2.93 -32.67
N ASN A 351 -7.18 -2.04 -33.66
CA ASN A 351 -8.44 -1.48 -34.12
C ASN A 351 -9.13 -2.44 -35.09
N PRO A 352 -10.28 -3.05 -34.76
CA PRO A 352 -10.93 -4.03 -35.61
C PRO A 352 -11.48 -3.43 -36.91
N THR A 353 -11.67 -2.11 -36.98
CA THR A 353 -12.11 -1.42 -38.21
C THR A 353 -10.96 -1.00 -39.09
N ASN A 354 -9.72 -1.02 -38.61
CA ASN A 354 -8.50 -0.70 -39.34
C ASN A 354 -7.30 -1.48 -38.80
N ALA A 355 -7.00 -2.61 -39.41
CA ALA A 355 -5.91 -3.51 -39.00
C ALA A 355 -4.50 -2.89 -39.01
N GLU A 356 -4.34 -1.67 -39.55
CA GLU A 356 -3.06 -0.94 -39.52
C GLU A 356 -2.91 -0.05 -38.28
N GLN A 357 -3.92 0.03 -37.46
CA GLN A 357 -3.96 0.89 -36.29
C GLN A 357 -4.12 0.09 -35.00
N ILE A 358 -3.41 0.52 -34.00
CA ILE A 358 -3.60 0.12 -32.63
C ILE A 358 -4.11 1.32 -31.82
N GLN A 359 -4.95 1.10 -30.82
CA GLN A 359 -5.62 2.16 -30.11
C GLN A 359 -5.57 1.96 -28.61
N THR A 360 -5.39 3.05 -27.86
CA THR A 360 -5.52 3.06 -26.41
C THR A 360 -6.97 2.88 -25.99
N MET A 361 -7.18 2.24 -24.84
CA MET A 361 -8.50 1.95 -24.34
C MET A 361 -8.90 2.91 -23.21
N PRO A 362 -10.09 3.52 -23.30
CA PRO A 362 -10.62 4.35 -22.24
C PRO A 362 -11.02 3.51 -21.03
N MET A 363 -10.61 3.95 -19.84
CA MET A 363 -10.94 3.30 -18.59
C MET A 363 -11.10 4.31 -17.47
N TRP A 364 -11.96 3.98 -16.52
CA TRP A 364 -12.20 4.84 -15.37
C TRP A 364 -12.68 4.04 -14.18
N GLY A 365 -12.54 4.64 -13.02
CA GLY A 365 -12.99 4.03 -11.78
C GLY A 365 -13.14 5.04 -10.67
N TYR A 366 -13.87 4.65 -9.65
CA TYR A 366 -14.04 5.46 -8.46
C TYR A 366 -14.23 4.60 -7.22
N GLN A 367 -13.88 5.19 -6.08
CA GLN A 367 -14.15 4.63 -4.76
C GLN A 367 -14.62 5.70 -3.79
N ALA A 368 -15.45 5.29 -2.85
CA ALA A 368 -15.79 6.05 -1.66
C ALA A 368 -15.89 5.11 -0.46
N ALA A 369 -15.26 5.48 0.66
CA ALA A 369 -15.27 4.68 1.87
C ALA A 369 -15.31 5.56 3.11
N GLY A 370 -16.05 5.11 4.13
CA GLY A 370 -16.12 5.73 5.43
C GLY A 370 -15.42 4.91 6.50
N GLN A 371 -14.79 5.57 7.46
CA GLN A 371 -14.26 4.96 8.66
C GLN A 371 -14.84 5.63 9.90
N PHE A 372 -15.37 4.81 10.82
CA PHE A 372 -15.93 5.23 12.10
C PHE A 372 -15.04 4.72 13.24
N ASN A 373 -14.40 5.64 13.95
CA ASN A 373 -13.55 5.35 15.11
C ASN A 373 -14.42 5.36 16.37
N LEU A 374 -14.88 4.20 16.81
CA LEU A 374 -15.76 4.05 17.97
C LEU A 374 -15.00 4.20 19.30
N SER A 375 -13.73 3.81 19.30
CA SER A 375 -12.83 4.01 20.44
C SER A 375 -11.36 4.02 19.94
N PRO A 376 -10.37 4.33 20.79
CA PRO A 376 -8.95 4.21 20.43
C PRO A 376 -8.52 2.79 20.01
N ARG A 377 -9.33 1.77 20.30
CA ARG A 377 -9.05 0.36 20.00
C ARG A 377 -9.95 -0.25 18.95
N LEU A 378 -11.08 0.41 18.62
CA LEU A 378 -12.11 -0.16 17.78
C LEU A 378 -12.52 0.83 16.69
N PHE A 379 -12.43 0.42 15.44
CA PHE A 379 -13.01 1.14 14.32
C PHE A 379 -13.71 0.20 13.34
N LEU A 380 -14.66 0.77 12.64
CA LEU A 380 -15.39 0.16 11.51
C LEU A 380 -15.01 0.90 10.25
N SER A 381 -14.95 0.19 9.12
CA SER A 381 -14.73 0.80 7.83
C SER A 381 -15.59 0.08 6.79
N GLY A 382 -16.10 0.82 5.82
CA GLY A 382 -16.88 0.25 4.74
C GLY A 382 -16.90 1.17 3.53
N GLY A 383 -17.06 0.59 2.34
CA GLY A 383 -17.01 1.36 1.12
C GLY A 383 -17.43 0.60 -0.13
N TYR A 384 -17.48 1.37 -1.20
CA TYR A 384 -17.83 0.92 -2.54
C TYR A 384 -16.76 1.40 -3.53
N SER A 385 -16.44 0.56 -4.49
CA SER A 385 -15.56 0.90 -5.60
C SER A 385 -16.02 0.22 -6.88
N SER A 386 -15.81 0.86 -8.03
CA SER A 386 -16.12 0.30 -9.33
C SER A 386 -15.13 0.75 -10.38
N VAL A 387 -14.82 -0.15 -11.32
CA VAL A 387 -13.92 0.07 -12.46
C VAL A 387 -14.67 -0.28 -13.74
N TYR A 388 -14.42 0.50 -14.78
CA TYR A 388 -15.01 0.34 -16.11
C TYR A 388 -13.92 0.42 -17.17
N VAL A 389 -14.06 -0.44 -18.20
CA VAL A 389 -13.33 -0.34 -19.47
C VAL A 389 -14.37 -0.11 -20.56
N GLU A 390 -14.16 0.92 -21.38
CA GLU A 390 -15.08 1.27 -22.44
C GLU A 390 -14.64 0.65 -23.76
N GLN A 391 -15.61 0.13 -24.50
CA GLN A 391 -15.39 -0.37 -25.85
C GLN A 391 -15.13 0.77 -26.81
N LYS A 392 -14.06 0.67 -27.62
CA LYS A 392 -13.70 1.65 -28.63
C LYS A 392 -13.64 0.95 -30.00
N HIS A 393 -14.39 1.46 -30.99
CA HIS A 393 -14.48 0.92 -32.37
C HIS A 393 -14.81 -0.58 -32.44
N GLY A 394 -15.63 -1.10 -31.50
CA GLY A 394 -15.99 -2.52 -31.48
C GLY A 394 -14.85 -3.46 -31.06
N ALA A 395 -13.76 -2.92 -30.53
CA ALA A 395 -12.66 -3.71 -29.99
C ALA A 395 -13.13 -4.56 -28.81
N TYR A 396 -12.45 -5.67 -28.62
CA TYR A 396 -12.66 -6.73 -27.64
C TYR A 396 -13.67 -7.81 -28.02
N SER A 397 -13.33 -9.01 -27.63
CA SER A 397 -14.24 -10.15 -27.62
C SER A 397 -15.39 -9.90 -26.63
N THR A 398 -16.47 -10.59 -26.82
CA THR A 398 -17.68 -10.44 -26.00
C THR A 398 -17.44 -10.86 -24.54
N ASP A 399 -16.50 -11.74 -24.28
CA ASP A 399 -16.09 -12.25 -22.97
C ASP A 399 -15.07 -11.38 -22.23
N GLU A 400 -14.61 -10.28 -22.84
CA GLU A 400 -13.65 -9.36 -22.21
C GLU A 400 -14.31 -8.55 -21.08
N TYR A 401 -13.49 -8.20 -20.10
CA TYR A 401 -13.89 -7.43 -18.92
C TYR A 401 -14.41 -6.04 -19.30
N LYS A 402 -15.60 -5.72 -18.79
CA LYS A 402 -16.25 -4.40 -18.93
C LYS A 402 -16.31 -3.65 -17.61
N GLN A 403 -16.76 -4.30 -16.55
CA GLN A 403 -16.97 -3.66 -15.27
C GLN A 403 -16.69 -4.62 -14.11
N GLY A 404 -16.04 -4.11 -13.08
CA GLY A 404 -15.91 -4.75 -11.77
C GLY A 404 -16.42 -3.87 -10.65
N LYS A 405 -17.16 -4.44 -9.71
CA LYS A 405 -17.63 -3.76 -8.50
C LYS A 405 -17.00 -4.42 -7.28
N TYR A 406 -16.71 -3.62 -6.27
CA TYR A 406 -16.11 -4.03 -5.01
C TYR A 406 -16.81 -3.35 -3.85
N ILE A 407 -17.37 -4.11 -2.93
CA ILE A 407 -18.04 -3.64 -1.73
C ILE A 407 -17.38 -4.31 -0.54
N PHE A 408 -17.06 -3.54 0.49
CA PHE A 408 -16.49 -4.09 1.71
C PHE A 408 -17.10 -3.46 2.96
N GLY A 409 -17.10 -4.23 4.03
CA GLY A 409 -17.41 -3.78 5.38
C GLY A 409 -16.55 -4.55 6.38
N ASN A 410 -15.90 -3.84 7.31
CA ASN A 410 -14.98 -4.47 8.24
C ASN A 410 -14.98 -3.86 9.63
N ILE A 411 -14.45 -4.62 10.57
CA ILE A 411 -14.24 -4.23 11.96
C ILE A 411 -12.80 -4.58 12.36
N PHE A 412 -12.10 -3.62 12.96
CA PHE A 412 -10.76 -3.78 13.48
C PHE A 412 -10.75 -3.52 14.98
N TYR A 413 -10.20 -4.46 15.75
CA TYR A 413 -10.05 -4.34 17.19
C TYR A 413 -8.61 -4.56 17.63
N SER A 414 -8.03 -3.59 18.34
CA SER A 414 -6.69 -3.67 18.90
C SER A 414 -6.74 -4.28 20.28
N LEU A 415 -6.36 -5.56 20.40
CA LEU A 415 -6.23 -6.28 21.67
C LEU A 415 -5.19 -5.58 22.58
N THR A 416 -4.08 -5.22 21.97
CA THR A 416 -3.01 -4.41 22.55
C THR A 416 -2.57 -3.36 21.52
N PRO A 417 -1.76 -2.37 21.88
CA PRO A 417 -1.20 -1.43 20.88
C PRO A 417 -0.43 -2.10 19.72
N ARG A 418 -0.01 -3.35 19.89
CA ARG A 418 0.76 -4.12 18.90
C ARG A 418 0.00 -5.30 18.29
N CYS A 419 -1.06 -5.76 18.94
CA CYS A 419 -1.84 -6.91 18.49
C CYS A 419 -3.23 -6.46 18.04
N GLN A 420 -3.60 -6.78 16.81
CA GLN A 420 -4.87 -6.41 16.20
C GLN A 420 -5.55 -7.65 15.61
N ILE A 421 -6.85 -7.76 15.84
CA ILE A 421 -7.74 -8.71 15.15
C ILE A 421 -8.70 -7.93 14.28
N ALA A 422 -9.13 -8.54 13.18
CA ALA A 422 -10.12 -7.93 12.31
C ALA A 422 -10.96 -8.99 11.59
N ALA A 423 -12.19 -8.58 11.23
CA ALA A 423 -13.08 -9.34 10.37
C ALA A 423 -13.60 -8.43 9.26
N GLU A 424 -13.79 -8.98 8.06
CA GLU A 424 -14.20 -8.25 6.86
C GLU A 424 -15.12 -9.12 6.01
N TYR A 425 -16.17 -8.52 5.49
CA TYR A 425 -17.00 -9.09 4.43
C TYR A 425 -16.75 -8.35 3.13
N LEU A 426 -16.59 -9.11 2.05
CA LEU A 426 -16.40 -8.62 0.69
C LEU A 426 -17.50 -9.15 -0.23
N TYR A 427 -17.98 -8.28 -1.10
CA TYR A 427 -18.83 -8.63 -2.22
C TYR A 427 -18.32 -7.94 -3.47
N GLY A 428 -18.23 -8.65 -4.58
CA GLY A 428 -17.81 -8.10 -5.85
C GLY A 428 -18.54 -8.74 -7.02
N THR A 429 -18.55 -8.01 -8.15
CA THR A 429 -19.08 -8.53 -9.41
C THR A 429 -18.11 -8.25 -10.54
N ARG A 430 -18.12 -9.13 -11.55
CA ARG A 430 -17.52 -8.91 -12.86
C ARG A 430 -18.59 -9.02 -13.93
N GLN A 431 -18.66 -8.04 -14.79
CA GLN A 431 -19.49 -8.02 -16.00
C GLN A 431 -18.58 -7.95 -17.23
N ASN A 432 -18.83 -8.78 -18.22
CA ASN A 432 -18.12 -8.76 -19.50
C ASN A 432 -18.83 -7.86 -20.53
N MET A 433 -18.23 -7.66 -21.69
CA MET A 433 -18.76 -6.81 -22.77
C MET A 433 -20.10 -7.31 -23.31
N ASP A 434 -20.37 -8.63 -23.28
CA ASP A 434 -21.65 -9.27 -23.62
C ASP A 434 -22.73 -9.09 -22.56
N LYS A 435 -22.43 -8.37 -21.46
CA LYS A 435 -23.30 -8.15 -20.31
C LYS A 435 -23.52 -9.37 -19.41
N VAL A 436 -22.86 -10.49 -19.68
CA VAL A 436 -22.85 -11.61 -18.74
C VAL A 436 -22.13 -11.19 -17.48
N GLU A 437 -22.76 -11.42 -16.33
CA GLU A 437 -22.25 -11.01 -15.01
C GLU A 437 -22.17 -12.21 -14.08
N ASN A 438 -21.14 -12.25 -13.25
CA ASN A 438 -21.04 -13.14 -12.10
C ASN A 438 -20.57 -12.36 -10.88
N HIS A 439 -20.79 -12.95 -9.69
CA HIS A 439 -20.43 -12.34 -8.42
C HIS A 439 -19.57 -13.26 -7.57
N ALA A 440 -18.91 -12.67 -6.60
CA ALA A 440 -18.13 -13.35 -5.59
C ALA A 440 -18.42 -12.75 -4.22
N ASN A 441 -18.41 -13.57 -3.17
CA ASN A 441 -18.51 -13.08 -1.80
C ASN A 441 -17.57 -13.87 -0.88
N ARG A 442 -17.00 -13.14 0.08
CA ARG A 442 -15.93 -13.65 0.94
C ARG A 442 -16.02 -13.07 2.35
N VAL A 443 -15.66 -13.87 3.34
CA VAL A 443 -15.32 -13.40 4.68
C VAL A 443 -13.83 -13.56 4.91
N ASN A 444 -13.19 -12.49 5.39
CA ASN A 444 -11.80 -12.48 5.82
C ASN A 444 -11.72 -12.33 7.34
N VAL A 445 -10.76 -13.01 7.96
CA VAL A 445 -10.36 -12.81 9.35
C VAL A 445 -8.85 -12.61 9.40
N MET A 446 -8.39 -11.70 10.26
CA MET A 446 -6.96 -11.38 10.41
C MET A 446 -6.56 -11.34 11.87
N LEU A 447 -5.38 -11.88 12.16
CA LEU A 447 -4.61 -11.62 13.37
C LEU A 447 -3.26 -11.03 12.96
N GLN A 448 -2.90 -9.87 13.51
CA GLN A 448 -1.63 -9.19 13.22
C GLN A 448 -0.93 -8.78 14.50
N TYR A 449 0.38 -9.03 14.58
CA TYR A 449 1.25 -8.55 15.64
C TYR A 449 2.38 -7.69 15.05
N ASN A 450 2.55 -6.47 15.57
CA ASN A 450 3.53 -5.49 15.11
C ASN A 450 4.73 -5.43 16.08
N PHE A 451 5.95 -5.38 15.55
CA PHE A 451 7.20 -5.33 16.31
C PHE A 451 8.15 -4.21 15.90
#